data_7565a6e464ae924d374e2d60b4f1eb72
#
_entry.id   7565a6e464ae924d374e2d60b4f1eb72
#
_cell.length_a   1.000
_cell.length_b   1.000
_cell.length_c   1.000
_cell.angle_alpha   90.00
_cell.angle_beta   90.00
_cell.angle_gamma   90.00
#
_symmetry.space_group_name_H-M   'P 1'
#
loop_
_entity.id
_entity.type
_entity.pdbx_description
1 polymer ?
#
loop_
_entity_poly.entity_id
_entity_poly.type
_entity_poly.pdbx_seq_one_letter_code
_entity_poly.pdbx_strand_id
1 'polypeptide(L)'
;MKIDVRHFAGPHAPEAKYDVLTALSLIAFARGGGMQVSVLRLIGLITARYNWRADELCVCQRDMARIWGVTERTAKREVRAWVEARLMVRKRVGVRGRAGAYRLDLIEIRAQAAELWPRIGPDYVERMAPRGEVPEPVAPAQAPEPVEPAPRGTWRAATGRLRRADAGMHAAWIAPLRLEADEGGVLTLRAPTRFIGHYVETRLMRPLAEAVEAEMGPRRRIIVAGP
;
A
#
# COMPACT_ATOMS: atom_id res chain seq x y z
N MET A 1 -9.53 2.66 16.82
CA MET A 1 -8.26 2.53 16.06
C MET A 1 -8.10 3.79 15.20
N LYS A 2 -7.11 4.65 15.50
CA LYS A 2 -6.81 5.84 14.66
C LYS A 2 -5.95 5.35 13.50
N ILE A 3 -6.42 5.48 12.27
CA ILE A 3 -5.55 5.31 11.10
C ILE A 3 -4.58 6.50 11.12
N ASP A 4 -3.29 6.22 11.28
CA ASP A 4 -2.27 7.27 11.32
C ASP A 4 -2.11 7.85 9.90
N VAL A 5 -2.33 9.15 9.78
CA VAL A 5 -2.17 9.92 8.52
C VAL A 5 -0.74 9.81 7.96
N ARG A 6 0.24 9.48 8.82
CA ARG A 6 1.64 9.21 8.41
C ARG A 6 1.76 8.06 7.42
N HIS A 7 0.80 7.13 7.42
CA HIS A 7 0.75 6.02 6.45
C HIS A 7 0.66 6.48 4.98
N PHE A 8 0.13 7.68 4.74
CA PHE A 8 0.04 8.29 3.39
C PHE A 8 1.21 9.19 3.02
N ALA A 9 2.25 9.27 3.84
CA ALA A 9 3.44 10.11 3.62
C ALA A 9 4.77 9.32 3.55
N GLY A 10 4.76 7.99 3.77
CA GLY A 10 5.93 7.10 3.74
C GLY A 10 6.15 6.40 2.40
N PRO A 11 7.11 5.48 2.31
CA PRO A 11 7.41 4.72 1.09
C PRO A 11 6.23 3.90 0.56
N HIS A 12 5.29 3.48 1.41
CA HIS A 12 4.05 2.78 1.02
C HIS A 12 2.86 3.72 0.78
N ALA A 13 3.07 5.03 0.81
CA ALA A 13 2.02 6.03 0.58
C ALA A 13 1.30 5.89 -0.78
N PRO A 14 1.97 5.55 -1.89
CA PRO A 14 1.29 5.34 -3.16
C PRO A 14 0.30 4.16 -3.09
N GLU A 15 0.72 3.03 -2.54
CA GLU A 15 -0.12 1.82 -2.39
C GLU A 15 -1.37 2.12 -1.56
N ALA A 16 -1.20 2.74 -0.40
CA ALA A 16 -2.30 3.12 0.48
C ALA A 16 -3.32 4.05 -0.20
N LYS A 17 -2.88 4.98 -1.05
CA LYS A 17 -3.77 5.85 -1.82
C LYS A 17 -4.59 5.06 -2.84
N TYR A 18 -3.96 4.14 -3.58
CA TYR A 18 -4.67 3.27 -4.51
C TYR A 18 -5.65 2.35 -3.80
N ASP A 19 -5.32 1.83 -2.62
CA ASP A 19 -6.24 1.01 -1.84
C ASP A 19 -7.50 1.77 -1.42
N VAL A 20 -7.37 3.06 -1.06
CA VAL A 20 -8.52 3.92 -0.78
C VAL A 20 -9.38 4.15 -2.03
N LEU A 21 -8.76 4.42 -3.18
CA LEU A 21 -9.49 4.62 -4.44
C LEU A 21 -10.19 3.34 -4.88
N THR A 22 -9.55 2.19 -4.70
CA THR A 22 -10.13 0.87 -4.99
C THR A 22 -11.31 0.58 -4.07
N ALA A 23 -11.19 0.84 -2.77
CA ALA A 23 -12.28 0.68 -1.81
C ALA A 23 -13.51 1.54 -2.18
N LEU A 24 -13.30 2.81 -2.53
CA LEU A 24 -14.35 3.70 -3.02
C LEU A 24 -15.00 3.16 -4.30
N SER A 25 -14.20 2.65 -5.24
CA SER A 25 -14.71 2.07 -6.49
C SER A 25 -15.59 0.85 -6.23
N LEU A 26 -15.19 -0.03 -5.31
CA LEU A 26 -16.00 -1.19 -4.91
C LEU A 26 -17.34 -0.76 -4.29
N ILE A 27 -17.32 0.23 -3.40
CA ILE A 27 -18.54 0.79 -2.79
C ILE A 27 -19.45 1.37 -3.88
N ALA A 28 -18.89 2.09 -4.86
CA ALA A 28 -19.62 2.65 -5.99
C ALA A 28 -20.31 1.55 -6.82
N PHE A 29 -19.58 0.52 -7.20
CA PHE A 29 -20.10 -0.61 -7.98
C PHE A 29 -21.17 -1.41 -7.23
N ALA A 30 -21.00 -1.59 -5.92
CA ALA A 30 -21.97 -2.30 -5.11
C ALA A 30 -23.29 -1.54 -4.94
N ARG A 31 -23.23 -0.22 -4.84
CA ARG A 31 -24.44 0.63 -4.68
C ARG A 31 -25.14 0.95 -5.99
N GLY A 32 -24.40 0.98 -7.11
CA GLY A 32 -24.93 1.24 -8.45
C GLY A 32 -25.57 2.61 -8.64
N GLY A 33 -26.24 2.77 -9.78
CA GLY A 33 -27.09 3.93 -10.08
C GLY A 33 -26.44 5.29 -9.84
N GLY A 34 -27.20 6.21 -9.26
CA GLY A 34 -26.75 7.58 -8.96
C GLY A 34 -25.57 7.63 -7.98
N MET A 35 -25.47 6.68 -7.05
CA MET A 35 -24.36 6.63 -6.10
C MET A 35 -23.06 6.24 -6.78
N GLN A 36 -23.09 5.37 -7.79
CA GLN A 36 -21.92 5.03 -8.58
C GLN A 36 -21.33 6.27 -9.26
N VAL A 37 -22.15 7.06 -9.93
CA VAL A 37 -21.72 8.32 -10.57
C VAL A 37 -21.21 9.32 -9.53
N SER A 38 -21.89 9.42 -8.39
CA SER A 38 -21.52 10.29 -7.28
C SER A 38 -20.12 9.96 -6.74
N VAL A 39 -19.84 8.69 -6.45
CA VAL A 39 -18.54 8.26 -5.93
C VAL A 39 -17.43 8.35 -6.99
N LEU A 40 -17.72 8.13 -8.28
CA LEU A 40 -16.75 8.40 -9.35
C LEU A 40 -16.34 9.87 -9.40
N ARG A 41 -17.27 10.81 -9.17
CA ARG A 41 -16.95 12.24 -9.01
C ARG A 41 -16.05 12.50 -7.80
N LEU A 42 -16.32 11.81 -6.68
CA LEU A 42 -15.48 11.88 -5.49
C LEU A 42 -14.07 11.36 -5.77
N ILE A 43 -13.92 10.20 -6.41
CA ILE A 43 -12.61 9.63 -6.80
C ILE A 43 -11.82 10.61 -7.66
N GLY A 44 -12.44 11.16 -8.72
CA GLY A 44 -11.79 12.17 -9.57
C GLY A 44 -11.36 13.42 -8.79
N LEU A 45 -12.18 13.87 -7.85
CA LEU A 45 -11.84 15.02 -7.01
C LEU A 45 -10.69 14.72 -6.02
N ILE A 46 -10.67 13.53 -5.41
CA ILE A 46 -9.58 13.07 -4.54
C ILE A 46 -8.28 13.02 -5.31
N THR A 47 -8.30 12.38 -6.47
CA THR A 47 -7.10 12.24 -7.32
C THR A 47 -6.53 13.58 -7.72
N ALA A 48 -7.38 14.56 -8.04
CA ALA A 48 -6.96 15.87 -8.52
C ALA A 48 -6.61 16.85 -7.39
N ARG A 49 -7.26 16.80 -6.23
CA ARG A 49 -7.28 17.93 -5.28
C ARG A 49 -7.12 17.54 -3.80
N TYR A 50 -7.05 16.26 -3.44
CA TYR A 50 -6.88 15.85 -2.06
C TYR A 50 -5.45 16.10 -1.58
N ASN A 51 -5.29 16.82 -0.49
CA ASN A 51 -4.01 16.99 0.16
C ASN A 51 -3.77 15.85 1.17
N TRP A 52 -3.10 14.81 0.74
CA TRP A 52 -2.81 13.64 1.58
C TRP A 52 -1.94 13.95 2.79
N ARG A 53 -1.07 14.96 2.68
CA ARG A 53 -0.21 15.35 3.80
C ARG A 53 -0.99 16.07 4.90
N ALA A 54 -1.96 16.92 4.52
CA ALA A 54 -2.82 17.64 5.44
C ALA A 54 -4.08 16.86 5.82
N ASP A 55 -4.33 15.70 5.19
CA ASP A 55 -5.57 14.93 5.28
C ASP A 55 -6.79 15.84 5.05
N GLU A 56 -6.81 16.52 3.90
CA GLU A 56 -7.80 17.56 3.66
C GLU A 56 -8.17 17.72 2.17
N LEU A 57 -9.46 17.82 1.92
CA LEU A 57 -10.05 18.27 0.67
C LEU A 57 -10.65 19.66 0.89
N CYS A 58 -10.06 20.67 0.29
CA CYS A 58 -10.52 22.05 0.38
C CYS A 58 -10.88 22.58 -1.02
N VAL A 59 -12.12 22.35 -1.43
CA VAL A 59 -12.66 22.77 -2.74
C VAL A 59 -14.04 23.37 -2.55
N CYS A 60 -14.29 24.54 -3.13
CA CYS A 60 -15.61 25.15 -3.04
C CYS A 60 -16.62 24.48 -4.00
N GLN A 61 -17.92 24.60 -3.69
CA GLN A 61 -18.97 23.96 -4.48
C GLN A 61 -19.03 24.47 -5.93
N ARG A 62 -18.68 25.73 -6.14
CA ARG A 62 -18.60 26.32 -7.48
C ARG A 62 -17.51 25.65 -8.33
N ASP A 63 -16.33 25.38 -7.76
CA ASP A 63 -15.26 24.70 -8.45
C ASP A 63 -15.60 23.23 -8.73
N MET A 64 -16.23 22.55 -7.77
CA MET A 64 -16.74 21.20 -7.97
C MET A 64 -17.76 21.15 -9.12
N ALA A 65 -18.70 22.09 -9.12
CA ALA A 65 -19.71 22.20 -10.18
C ALA A 65 -19.08 22.39 -11.56
N ARG A 66 -18.05 23.25 -11.64
CA ARG A 66 -17.29 23.49 -12.88
C ARG A 66 -16.54 22.24 -13.34
N ILE A 67 -15.87 21.54 -12.42
CA ILE A 67 -15.11 20.32 -12.73
C ILE A 67 -16.02 19.22 -13.29
N TRP A 68 -17.24 19.09 -12.75
CA TRP A 68 -18.15 18.01 -13.13
C TRP A 68 -19.17 18.40 -14.21
N GLY A 69 -19.20 19.65 -14.65
CA GLY A 69 -20.19 20.15 -15.62
C GLY A 69 -21.63 20.12 -15.09
N VAL A 70 -21.80 20.39 -13.78
CA VAL A 70 -23.11 20.37 -13.11
C VAL A 70 -23.39 21.72 -12.40
N THR A 71 -24.62 21.86 -11.86
CA THR A 71 -24.96 23.04 -11.05
C THR A 71 -24.36 22.99 -9.64
N GLU A 72 -24.14 24.14 -9.01
CA GLU A 72 -23.69 24.21 -7.61
C GLU A 72 -24.67 23.50 -6.64
N ARG A 73 -25.96 23.52 -6.94
CA ARG A 73 -26.97 22.75 -6.20
C ARG A 73 -26.68 21.25 -6.25
N THR A 74 -26.33 20.74 -7.42
CA THR A 74 -25.91 19.34 -7.58
C THR A 74 -24.64 19.05 -6.79
N ALA A 75 -23.61 19.89 -6.94
CA ALA A 75 -22.36 19.72 -6.18
C ALA A 75 -22.58 19.70 -4.66
N LYS A 76 -23.43 20.58 -4.15
CA LYS A 76 -23.82 20.62 -2.73
C LYS A 76 -24.53 19.33 -2.29
N ARG A 77 -25.42 18.79 -3.14
CA ARG A 77 -26.11 17.53 -2.87
C ARG A 77 -25.15 16.35 -2.83
N GLU A 78 -24.20 16.28 -3.77
CA GLU A 78 -23.16 15.22 -3.79
C GLU A 78 -22.33 15.23 -2.51
N VAL A 79 -21.81 16.39 -2.11
CA VAL A 79 -21.02 16.51 -0.87
C VAL A 79 -21.83 16.09 0.36
N ARG A 80 -23.12 16.46 0.42
CA ARG A 80 -24.00 16.05 1.50
C ARG A 80 -24.19 14.52 1.50
N ALA A 81 -24.42 13.92 0.34
CA ALA A 81 -24.57 12.48 0.20
C ALA A 81 -23.32 11.71 0.64
N TRP A 82 -22.11 12.20 0.35
CA TRP A 82 -20.86 11.57 0.80
C TRP A 82 -20.68 11.64 2.32
N VAL A 83 -21.09 12.77 2.95
CA VAL A 83 -21.04 12.91 4.41
C VAL A 83 -22.09 11.99 5.06
N GLU A 84 -23.29 11.93 4.54
CA GLU A 84 -24.37 11.03 5.00
C GLU A 84 -23.98 9.55 4.83
N ALA A 85 -23.31 9.20 3.72
CA ALA A 85 -22.78 7.86 3.46
C ALA A 85 -21.49 7.54 4.26
N ARG A 86 -21.01 8.46 5.09
CA ARG A 86 -19.78 8.34 5.89
C ARG A 86 -18.53 8.06 5.08
N LEU A 87 -18.50 8.51 3.82
CA LEU A 87 -17.29 8.49 3.00
C LEU A 87 -16.38 9.67 3.32
N MET A 88 -16.97 10.76 3.82
CA MET A 88 -16.26 11.98 4.19
C MET A 88 -16.76 12.55 5.52
N VAL A 89 -15.84 13.20 6.23
CA VAL A 89 -16.11 13.95 7.46
C VAL A 89 -15.80 15.43 7.24
N ARG A 90 -16.66 16.31 7.71
CA ARG A 90 -16.43 17.75 7.65
C ARG A 90 -15.43 18.16 8.73
N LYS A 91 -14.28 18.72 8.34
CA LYS A 91 -13.28 19.30 9.26
C LYS A 91 -13.61 20.75 9.62
N ARG A 92 -14.12 21.52 8.65
CA ARG A 92 -14.41 22.94 8.81
C ARG A 92 -15.56 23.36 7.94
N VAL A 93 -16.45 24.18 8.49
CA VAL A 93 -17.55 24.81 7.73
C VAL A 93 -16.98 25.89 6.81
N GLY A 94 -17.49 25.95 5.57
CA GLY A 94 -17.17 27.05 4.66
C GLY A 94 -17.88 28.35 5.11
N VAL A 95 -17.19 29.45 5.01
CA VAL A 95 -17.71 30.81 5.23
C VAL A 95 -17.40 31.67 4.02
N ARG A 96 -17.97 32.88 3.94
CA ARG A 96 -17.68 33.81 2.85
C ARG A 96 -16.19 34.04 2.71
N GLY A 97 -15.62 33.81 1.52
CA GLY A 97 -14.19 33.93 1.22
C GLY A 97 -13.32 32.71 1.60
N ARG A 98 -13.88 31.68 2.28
CA ARG A 98 -13.12 30.49 2.67
C ARG A 98 -13.91 29.23 2.44
N ALA A 99 -13.39 28.35 1.58
CA ALA A 99 -14.01 27.05 1.32
C ALA A 99 -14.07 26.18 2.58
N GLY A 100 -15.11 25.35 2.66
CA GLY A 100 -15.19 24.28 3.64
C GLY A 100 -14.08 23.25 3.43
N ALA A 101 -13.70 22.57 4.51
CA ALA A 101 -12.70 21.53 4.47
C ALA A 101 -13.29 20.19 4.93
N TYR A 102 -12.93 19.13 4.24
CA TYR A 102 -13.38 17.76 4.48
C TYR A 102 -12.19 16.84 4.55
N ARG A 103 -12.33 15.69 5.18
CA ARG A 103 -11.38 14.59 5.11
C ARG A 103 -12.11 13.30 4.75
N LEU A 104 -11.40 12.32 4.25
CA LEU A 104 -11.95 10.97 4.04
C LEU A 104 -12.17 10.28 5.38
N ASP A 105 -13.26 9.54 5.51
CA ASP A 105 -13.47 8.63 6.63
C ASP A 105 -12.86 7.27 6.29
N LEU A 106 -11.53 7.19 6.41
CA LEU A 106 -10.77 6.01 5.97
C LEU A 106 -11.16 4.73 6.71
N ILE A 107 -11.57 4.87 7.98
CA ILE A 107 -12.02 3.72 8.79
C ILE A 107 -13.32 3.18 8.21
N GLU A 108 -14.27 4.06 7.95
CA GLU A 108 -15.58 3.69 7.44
C GLU A 108 -15.51 3.21 5.99
N ILE A 109 -14.73 3.88 5.13
CA ILE A 109 -14.49 3.44 3.74
C ILE A 109 -13.95 2.02 3.73
N ARG A 110 -12.96 1.72 4.58
CA ARG A 110 -12.39 0.38 4.68
C ARG A 110 -13.42 -0.63 5.20
N ALA A 111 -14.19 -0.28 6.21
CA ALA A 111 -15.23 -1.14 6.78
C ALA A 111 -16.32 -1.48 5.74
N GLN A 112 -16.81 -0.47 5.01
CA GLN A 112 -17.81 -0.67 3.95
C GLN A 112 -17.28 -1.49 2.77
N ALA A 113 -15.99 -1.38 2.45
CA ALA A 113 -15.37 -2.12 1.35
C ALA A 113 -14.96 -3.55 1.72
N ALA A 114 -14.81 -3.88 3.01
CA ALA A 114 -14.26 -5.16 3.46
C ALA A 114 -15.04 -6.37 2.93
N GLU A 115 -16.36 -6.32 2.95
CA GLU A 115 -17.23 -7.38 2.42
C GLU A 115 -17.17 -7.53 0.89
N LEU A 116 -16.61 -6.51 0.21
CA LEU A 116 -16.54 -6.45 -1.24
C LEU A 116 -15.17 -6.89 -1.79
N TRP A 117 -14.15 -7.02 -0.95
CA TRP A 117 -12.81 -7.41 -1.37
C TRP A 117 -12.74 -8.72 -2.16
N PRO A 118 -13.52 -9.77 -1.84
CA PRO A 118 -13.53 -11.01 -2.62
C PRO A 118 -13.91 -10.83 -4.09
N ARG A 119 -14.60 -9.74 -4.46
CA ARG A 119 -14.94 -9.42 -5.86
C ARG A 119 -13.72 -9.09 -6.71
N ILE A 120 -12.61 -8.63 -6.10
CA ILE A 120 -11.37 -8.35 -6.82
C ILE A 120 -10.56 -9.63 -6.98
N GLY A 121 -10.47 -10.44 -5.93
CA GLY A 121 -9.74 -11.70 -5.93
C GLY A 121 -9.09 -12.01 -4.58
N PRO A 122 -8.64 -13.26 -4.41
CA PRO A 122 -8.05 -13.72 -3.15
C PRO A 122 -6.78 -12.95 -2.77
N ASP A 123 -5.95 -12.59 -3.74
CA ASP A 123 -4.70 -11.84 -3.52
C ASP A 123 -4.97 -10.44 -2.93
N TYR A 124 -6.09 -9.82 -3.33
CA TYR A 124 -6.50 -8.53 -2.77
C TYR A 124 -6.99 -8.68 -1.32
N VAL A 125 -7.76 -9.74 -1.04
CA VAL A 125 -8.22 -10.06 0.32
C VAL A 125 -7.03 -10.27 1.25
N GLU A 126 -6.04 -11.06 0.83
CA GLU A 126 -4.82 -11.32 1.60
C GLU A 126 -4.03 -10.02 1.90
N ARG A 127 -3.89 -9.15 0.89
CA ARG A 127 -3.19 -7.86 1.05
C ARG A 127 -3.92 -6.92 2.00
N MET A 128 -5.25 -6.90 1.97
CA MET A 128 -6.10 -6.01 2.77
C MET A 128 -6.45 -6.58 4.15
N ALA A 129 -6.25 -7.88 4.37
CA ALA A 129 -6.45 -8.49 5.67
C ALA A 129 -5.61 -7.76 6.74
N PRO A 130 -6.14 -7.60 7.98
CA PRO A 130 -5.32 -7.10 9.06
C PRO A 130 -4.12 -8.03 9.18
N ARG A 131 -2.94 -7.54 8.87
CA ARG A 131 -1.71 -8.23 9.26
C ARG A 131 -1.81 -8.32 10.77
N GLY A 132 -2.03 -9.53 11.29
CA GLY A 132 -1.93 -9.77 12.73
C GLY A 132 -0.66 -9.07 13.19
N GLU A 133 -0.73 -8.36 14.29
CA GLU A 133 0.29 -7.44 14.80
C GLU A 133 1.69 -7.85 14.31
N VAL A 134 2.10 -7.27 13.19
CA VAL A 134 3.52 -7.22 12.89
C VAL A 134 4.05 -6.41 14.06
N PRO A 135 4.95 -6.93 14.90
CA PRO A 135 5.55 -6.14 15.94
C PRO A 135 5.90 -4.80 15.30
N GLU A 136 5.46 -3.69 15.91
CA GLU A 136 5.80 -2.34 15.47
C GLU A 136 7.21 -2.39 14.89
N PRO A 137 7.45 -1.80 13.69
CA PRO A 137 8.82 -1.70 13.24
C PRO A 137 9.54 -1.06 14.41
N VAL A 138 10.32 -1.87 15.09
CA VAL A 138 11.15 -1.46 16.22
C VAL A 138 11.75 -0.14 15.78
N ALA A 139 11.51 0.90 16.54
CA ALA A 139 12.04 2.26 16.32
C ALA A 139 13.44 2.11 15.74
N PRO A 140 13.84 2.91 14.73
CA PRO A 140 15.03 2.67 13.94
C PRO A 140 16.11 2.15 14.87
N ALA A 141 16.36 0.87 14.74
CA ALA A 141 17.30 0.17 15.61
C ALA A 141 18.53 1.04 15.67
N GLN A 142 18.92 1.38 16.88
CA GLN A 142 20.17 1.99 17.22
C GLN A 142 21.22 1.61 16.17
N ALA A 143 21.97 2.59 15.70
CA ALA A 143 22.96 2.43 14.64
C ALA A 143 23.55 1.03 14.68
N PRO A 144 23.54 0.27 13.57
CA PRO A 144 23.80 -1.15 13.60
C PRO A 144 25.10 -1.37 14.37
N GLU A 145 25.01 -2.07 15.50
CA GLU A 145 26.22 -2.63 16.11
C GLU A 145 27.03 -3.31 15.01
N PRO A 146 28.35 -3.24 15.02
CA PRO A 146 29.19 -3.84 13.99
C PRO A 146 28.79 -5.31 13.87
N VAL A 147 27.98 -5.63 12.88
CA VAL A 147 27.56 -7.01 12.62
C VAL A 147 28.82 -7.73 12.21
N GLU A 148 29.31 -8.61 13.07
CA GLU A 148 30.41 -9.50 12.71
C GLU A 148 30.15 -10.08 11.32
N PRO A 149 31.15 -10.09 10.44
CA PRO A 149 31.00 -10.58 9.10
C PRO A 149 30.46 -12.02 9.16
N ALA A 150 29.30 -12.25 8.58
CA ALA A 150 28.71 -13.59 8.56
C ALA A 150 29.69 -14.56 7.92
N PRO A 151 29.82 -15.78 8.45
CA PRO A 151 30.70 -16.80 7.88
C PRO A 151 30.41 -16.96 6.38
N ARG A 152 31.48 -16.98 5.56
CA ARG A 152 31.36 -17.28 4.13
C ARG A 152 30.63 -18.62 3.92
N GLY A 153 29.95 -18.79 2.82
CA GLY A 153 29.19 -20.01 2.53
C GLY A 153 27.78 -20.02 3.11
N THR A 154 27.29 -18.92 3.67
CA THR A 154 25.95 -18.87 4.28
C THR A 154 25.00 -17.94 3.55
N TRP A 155 23.71 -18.26 3.59
CA TRP A 155 22.64 -17.38 3.11
C TRP A 155 22.72 -15.96 3.72
N ARG A 156 23.11 -15.87 5.00
CA ARG A 156 23.31 -14.59 5.70
C ARG A 156 24.42 -13.74 5.07
N ALA A 157 25.50 -14.36 4.57
CA ALA A 157 26.54 -13.65 3.85
C ALA A 157 26.03 -13.10 2.51
N ALA A 158 25.30 -13.92 1.74
CA ALA A 158 24.69 -13.53 0.47
C ALA A 158 23.70 -12.37 0.65
N THR A 159 22.80 -12.45 1.63
CA THR A 159 21.87 -11.35 1.94
C THR A 159 22.59 -10.10 2.42
N GLY A 160 23.67 -10.25 3.22
CA GLY A 160 24.52 -9.15 3.65
C GLY A 160 25.20 -8.41 2.48
N ARG A 161 25.61 -9.15 1.44
CA ARG A 161 26.16 -8.57 0.20
C ARG A 161 25.10 -7.76 -0.54
N LEU A 162 23.89 -8.30 -0.72
CA LEU A 162 22.78 -7.60 -1.35
C LEU A 162 22.39 -6.33 -0.58
N ARG A 163 22.38 -6.39 0.75
CA ARG A 163 22.09 -5.22 1.60
C ARG A 163 23.13 -4.10 1.43
N ARG A 164 24.42 -4.44 1.26
CA ARG A 164 25.47 -3.45 0.99
C ARG A 164 25.36 -2.84 -0.40
N ALA A 165 24.91 -3.61 -1.39
CA ALA A 165 24.71 -3.13 -2.76
C ALA A 165 23.49 -2.22 -2.89
N ASP A 166 22.34 -2.61 -2.31
CA ASP A 166 21.11 -1.84 -2.30
C ASP A 166 20.27 -2.18 -1.05
N ALA A 167 20.33 -1.32 -0.04
CA ALA A 167 19.64 -1.50 1.22
C ALA A 167 18.12 -1.45 1.07
N GLY A 168 17.60 -0.62 0.15
CA GLY A 168 16.18 -0.48 -0.10
C GLY A 168 15.60 -1.74 -0.77
N MET A 169 16.22 -2.20 -1.83
CA MET A 169 15.86 -3.45 -2.52
C MET A 169 15.95 -4.64 -1.56
N HIS A 170 17.04 -4.72 -0.78
CA HIS A 170 17.19 -5.79 0.20
C HIS A 170 16.07 -5.80 1.23
N ALA A 171 15.75 -4.65 1.85
CA ALA A 171 14.71 -4.55 2.87
C ALA A 171 13.32 -4.91 2.34
N ALA A 172 13.00 -4.48 1.11
CA ALA A 172 11.70 -4.70 0.51
C ALA A 172 11.47 -6.13 0.01
N TRP A 173 12.51 -6.79 -0.55
CA TRP A 173 12.32 -8.00 -1.34
C TRP A 173 13.14 -9.20 -0.88
N ILE A 174 14.33 -8.99 -0.32
CA ILE A 174 15.24 -10.06 0.07
C ILE A 174 15.10 -10.42 1.56
N ALA A 175 15.02 -9.40 2.42
CA ALA A 175 14.89 -9.62 3.87
C ALA A 175 13.65 -10.43 4.28
N PRO A 176 12.50 -10.35 3.59
CA PRO A 176 11.34 -11.18 3.89
C PRO A 176 11.49 -12.66 3.50
N LEU A 177 12.46 -13.02 2.63
CA LEU A 177 12.68 -14.40 2.23
C LEU A 177 13.28 -15.22 3.37
N ARG A 178 12.79 -16.44 3.54
CA ARG A 178 13.32 -17.40 4.51
C ARG A 178 14.05 -18.53 3.78
N LEU A 179 15.23 -18.87 4.24
CA LEU A 179 15.91 -20.09 3.79
C LEU A 179 15.16 -21.31 4.34
N GLU A 180 14.70 -22.16 3.45
CA GLU A 180 13.99 -23.40 3.77
C GLU A 180 14.90 -24.61 3.69
N ALA A 181 15.72 -24.70 2.63
CA ALA A 181 16.69 -25.78 2.45
C ALA A 181 17.92 -25.29 1.65
N ASP A 182 19.07 -25.89 1.93
CA ASP A 182 20.30 -25.75 1.16
C ASP A 182 20.92 -27.14 1.01
N GLU A 183 20.44 -27.93 0.06
CA GLU A 183 20.79 -29.32 -0.11
C GLU A 183 21.03 -29.65 -1.59
N GLY A 184 22.01 -30.53 -1.85
CA GLY A 184 22.25 -31.03 -3.21
C GLY A 184 22.56 -29.96 -4.27
N GLY A 185 23.07 -28.80 -3.85
CA GLY A 185 23.31 -27.66 -4.77
C GLY A 185 22.03 -26.86 -5.11
N VAL A 186 20.93 -27.10 -4.40
CA VAL A 186 19.67 -26.36 -4.54
C VAL A 186 19.42 -25.53 -3.29
N LEU A 187 19.24 -24.24 -3.48
CA LEU A 187 18.88 -23.28 -2.43
C LEU A 187 17.37 -22.99 -2.55
N THR A 188 16.60 -23.46 -1.59
CA THR A 188 15.15 -23.24 -1.55
C THR A 188 14.83 -22.10 -0.60
N LEU A 189 14.23 -21.04 -1.13
CA LEU A 189 13.80 -19.86 -0.40
C LEU A 189 12.28 -19.82 -0.36
N ARG A 190 11.69 -19.56 0.80
CA ARG A 190 10.26 -19.35 0.95
C ARG A 190 9.95 -17.87 0.96
N ALA A 191 9.07 -17.44 0.07
CA ALA A 191 8.53 -16.10 0.04
C ALA A 191 7.27 -16.01 0.93
N PRO A 192 7.06 -14.93 1.70
CA PRO A 192 5.90 -14.77 2.57
C PRO A 192 4.59 -14.56 1.78
N THR A 193 4.67 -14.13 0.52
CA THR A 193 3.52 -13.96 -0.38
C THR A 193 3.89 -14.36 -1.82
N ARG A 194 2.91 -14.79 -2.61
CA ARG A 194 3.11 -15.06 -4.04
C ARG A 194 3.66 -13.87 -4.82
N PHE A 195 3.26 -12.66 -4.41
CA PHE A 195 3.72 -11.42 -5.05
C PHE A 195 5.24 -11.22 -4.87
N ILE A 196 5.75 -11.38 -3.64
CA ILE A 196 7.19 -11.28 -3.37
C ILE A 196 7.94 -12.38 -4.12
N GLY A 197 7.45 -13.63 -4.09
CA GLY A 197 8.05 -14.74 -4.81
C GLY A 197 8.17 -14.44 -6.31
N HIS A 198 7.07 -14.09 -6.94
CA HIS A 198 7.02 -13.78 -8.38
C HIS A 198 7.92 -12.57 -8.75
N TYR A 199 7.93 -11.53 -7.93
CA TYR A 199 8.80 -10.37 -8.18
C TYR A 199 10.29 -10.75 -8.10
N VAL A 200 10.68 -11.54 -7.09
CA VAL A 200 12.07 -12.01 -6.96
C VAL A 200 12.45 -12.88 -8.14
N GLU A 201 11.60 -13.82 -8.55
CA GLU A 201 11.84 -14.71 -9.69
C GLU A 201 11.99 -13.94 -11.01
N THR A 202 11.16 -12.92 -11.24
CA THR A 202 11.12 -12.20 -12.52
C THR A 202 12.11 -11.05 -12.62
N ARG A 203 12.46 -10.41 -11.50
CA ARG A 203 13.23 -9.15 -11.49
C ARG A 203 14.55 -9.23 -10.73
N LEU A 204 14.66 -10.07 -9.72
CA LEU A 204 15.80 -10.09 -8.81
C LEU A 204 16.60 -11.39 -8.85
N MET A 205 16.23 -12.36 -9.70
CA MET A 205 16.93 -13.64 -9.78
C MET A 205 18.40 -13.47 -10.14
N ARG A 206 18.73 -12.53 -11.06
CA ARG A 206 20.12 -12.29 -11.46
C ARG A 206 20.97 -11.74 -10.31
N PRO A 207 20.64 -10.61 -9.64
CA PRO A 207 21.45 -10.11 -8.52
C PRO A 207 21.48 -11.09 -7.36
N LEU A 208 20.41 -11.86 -7.15
CA LEU A 208 20.34 -12.90 -6.12
C LEU A 208 21.30 -14.05 -6.43
N ALA A 209 21.33 -14.53 -7.66
CA ALA A 209 22.24 -15.59 -8.10
C ALA A 209 23.71 -15.14 -8.00
N GLU A 210 24.02 -13.94 -8.45
CA GLU A 210 25.37 -13.34 -8.34
C GLU A 210 25.85 -13.25 -6.87
N ALA A 211 24.97 -12.88 -5.94
CA ALA A 211 25.31 -12.79 -4.53
C ALA A 211 25.49 -14.19 -3.89
N VAL A 212 24.63 -15.14 -4.24
CA VAL A 212 24.73 -16.53 -3.77
C VAL A 212 26.01 -17.18 -4.31
N GLU A 213 26.32 -17.02 -5.59
CA GLU A 213 27.53 -17.57 -6.19
C GLU A 213 28.80 -16.99 -5.54
N ALA A 214 28.84 -15.70 -5.31
CA ALA A 214 29.98 -15.02 -4.71
C ALA A 214 30.27 -15.44 -3.26
N GLU A 215 29.22 -15.73 -2.47
CA GLU A 215 29.35 -16.00 -1.05
C GLU A 215 29.23 -17.50 -0.70
N MET A 216 28.48 -18.27 -1.48
CA MET A 216 28.14 -19.67 -1.18
C MET A 216 28.75 -20.66 -2.19
N GLY A 217 29.43 -20.16 -3.23
CA GLY A 217 30.10 -20.95 -4.26
C GLY A 217 29.25 -21.18 -5.52
N PRO A 218 29.92 -21.63 -6.62
CA PRO A 218 29.30 -21.72 -7.93
C PRO A 218 28.28 -22.87 -8.04
N ARG A 219 27.38 -22.76 -9.04
CA ARG A 219 26.42 -23.80 -9.47
C ARG A 219 25.31 -24.13 -8.45
N ARG A 220 24.84 -23.17 -7.68
CA ARG A 220 23.62 -23.36 -6.89
C ARG A 220 22.39 -22.97 -7.71
N ARG A 221 21.42 -23.88 -7.78
CA ARG A 221 20.09 -23.59 -8.34
C ARG A 221 19.23 -22.96 -7.26
N ILE A 222 18.70 -21.77 -7.51
CA ILE A 222 17.81 -21.07 -6.58
C ILE A 222 16.37 -21.36 -6.96
N ILE A 223 15.57 -21.75 -5.99
CA ILE A 223 14.12 -21.94 -6.11
C ILE A 223 13.46 -21.01 -5.10
N VAL A 224 12.49 -20.22 -5.55
CA VAL A 224 11.67 -19.39 -4.68
C VAL A 224 10.29 -20.02 -4.57
N ALA A 225 10.00 -20.65 -3.45
CA ALA A 225 8.69 -21.24 -3.18
C ALA A 225 7.73 -20.16 -2.68
N GLY A 226 6.48 -20.21 -3.11
CA GLY A 226 5.38 -19.42 -2.55
C GLY A 226 4.98 -19.88 -1.14
N PRO A 227 4.05 -19.17 -0.51
CA PRO A 227 3.53 -19.51 0.81
C PRO A 227 2.81 -20.84 0.81
#